data_23eb1b2ea89635b47a5eb1bbed52e814
#
_entry.id   23eb1b2ea89635b47a5eb1bbed52e814
#
_cell.length_a   1.000
_cell.length_b   1.000
_cell.length_c   1.000
_cell.angle_alpha   90.00
_cell.angle_beta   90.00
_cell.angle_gamma   90.00
#
_symmetry.space_group_name_H-M   'P 1'
#
loop_
_entity.id
_entity.type
_entity.pdbx_description
1 polymer ?
#
loop_
_entity_poly.entity_id
_entity_poly.type
_entity_poly.pdbx_seq_one_letter_code
_entity_poly.pdbx_strand_id
1 'polypeptide(L)'
;MRKLIFMATLALLATSCQNKADATKAPITKPEITIEGGRLTPEALWAMGRINSVLPNEQTNQLAYTVSYYSVEENRSTSWIRIAKEDTDGHLQTQSEWVGYEPAWWGNDIAYLKAGKLYLKDNKAKDICLKGFDKDIDGFLLSPLGDKIILIAQVKTIASTADKHPDLPLASGRVVDDLMYKHWDEWTETAPHPFLCDLKREKGKLEVSNCIDLLGDTPYESPMKPF
;
A
#
# COMPACT_ATOMS: atom_id res chain seq x y z
N MET A 1 -35.69 43.74 -17.76
CA MET A 1 -35.11 43.50 -16.42
C MET A 1 -34.61 42.08 -16.36
N ARG A 2 -33.30 41.91 -16.55
CA ARG A 2 -32.61 40.61 -16.57
C ARG A 2 -32.20 40.25 -15.14
N LYS A 3 -32.69 39.13 -14.64
CA LYS A 3 -32.18 38.55 -13.37
C LYS A 3 -31.03 37.58 -13.70
N LEU A 4 -29.83 37.97 -13.35
CA LEU A 4 -28.66 37.08 -13.29
C LEU A 4 -28.78 36.19 -12.04
N ILE A 5 -28.80 34.89 -12.24
CA ILE A 5 -28.65 33.91 -11.19
C ILE A 5 -27.17 33.53 -11.14
N PHE A 6 -26.50 33.93 -10.08
CA PHE A 6 -25.15 33.48 -9.73
C PHE A 6 -25.24 32.10 -9.08
N MET A 7 -24.81 31.06 -9.81
CA MET A 7 -24.54 29.76 -9.23
C MET A 7 -23.10 29.76 -8.68
N ALA A 8 -22.98 29.85 -7.36
CA ALA A 8 -21.71 29.64 -6.68
C ALA A 8 -21.47 28.14 -6.53
N THR A 9 -20.58 27.59 -7.35
CA THR A 9 -20.05 26.23 -7.20
C THR A 9 -19.01 26.22 -6.10
N LEU A 10 -19.37 25.71 -4.93
CA LEU A 10 -18.46 25.49 -3.82
C LEU A 10 -17.65 24.21 -4.10
N ALA A 11 -16.45 24.38 -4.63
CA ALA A 11 -15.49 23.29 -4.74
C ALA A 11 -14.86 23.00 -3.37
N LEU A 12 -15.29 21.93 -2.72
CA LEU A 12 -14.59 21.39 -1.56
C LEU A 12 -13.24 20.78 -2.02
N LEU A 13 -12.18 21.55 -1.83
CA LEU A 13 -10.82 21.05 -1.89
C LEU A 13 -10.51 20.30 -0.58
N ALA A 14 -10.69 18.99 -0.59
CA ALA A 14 -10.09 18.13 0.43
C ALA A 14 -8.57 18.10 0.18
N THR A 15 -7.83 18.96 0.84
CA THR A 15 -6.37 18.89 0.92
C THR A 15 -5.98 17.80 1.91
N SER A 16 -5.85 16.60 1.42
CA SER A 16 -5.09 15.54 2.08
C SER A 16 -3.60 15.86 1.88
N CYS A 17 -2.92 16.28 2.95
CA CYS A 17 -1.47 16.37 2.96
C CYS A 17 -0.89 14.96 3.01
N GLN A 18 -0.66 14.37 1.86
CA GLN A 18 0.16 13.18 1.70
C GLN A 18 1.14 13.45 0.56
N ASN A 19 2.33 12.90 0.69
CA ASN A 19 3.46 13.02 -0.24
C ASN A 19 3.04 12.91 -1.72
N LYS A 20 2.48 13.99 -2.25
CA LYS A 20 2.09 14.11 -3.66
C LYS A 20 3.29 14.10 -4.63
N ALA A 21 4.51 14.16 -4.09
CA ALA A 21 5.71 14.21 -4.90
C ALA A 21 6.01 12.89 -5.63
N ASP A 22 5.63 11.73 -5.06
CA ASP A 22 5.95 10.42 -5.64
C ASP A 22 4.95 9.94 -6.71
N ALA A 23 3.70 10.39 -6.66
CA ALA A 23 2.67 9.95 -7.61
C ALA A 23 2.88 10.48 -9.06
N THR A 24 3.75 11.47 -9.25
CA THR A 24 4.03 12.09 -10.55
C THR A 24 5.28 11.55 -11.24
N LYS A 25 6.13 10.81 -10.53
CA LYS A 25 7.35 10.24 -11.08
C LYS A 25 7.08 8.92 -11.81
N ALA A 26 7.76 8.71 -12.93
CA ALA A 26 7.69 7.44 -13.65
C ALA A 26 8.14 6.28 -12.74
N PRO A 27 7.51 5.10 -12.82
CA PRO A 27 7.94 3.95 -12.03
C PRO A 27 9.36 3.52 -12.41
N ILE A 28 10.14 3.11 -11.39
CA ILE A 28 11.48 2.55 -11.61
C ILE A 28 11.30 1.17 -12.26
N THR A 29 11.91 1.01 -13.42
CA THR A 29 11.96 -0.25 -14.17
C THR A 29 13.27 -0.98 -13.89
N LYS A 30 13.42 -2.20 -14.42
CA LYS A 30 14.66 -2.96 -14.35
C LYS A 30 15.80 -2.13 -14.96
N PRO A 31 16.83 -1.75 -14.18
CA PRO A 31 17.99 -1.04 -14.74
C PRO A 31 18.78 -1.95 -15.68
N GLU A 32 19.30 -1.39 -16.76
CA GLU A 32 20.31 -2.05 -17.57
C GLU A 32 21.67 -1.90 -16.89
N ILE A 33 22.34 -3.01 -16.66
CA ILE A 33 23.67 -3.06 -16.06
C ILE A 33 24.61 -3.85 -16.93
N THR A 34 25.84 -3.32 -17.09
CA THR A 34 26.95 -4.06 -17.65
C THR A 34 27.93 -4.40 -16.54
N ILE A 35 28.22 -5.66 -16.36
CA ILE A 35 29.21 -6.13 -15.39
C ILE A 35 30.55 -6.33 -16.13
N GLU A 36 31.41 -5.34 -16.01
CA GLU A 36 32.74 -5.41 -16.62
C GLU A 36 33.67 -6.32 -15.79
N GLY A 37 34.40 -7.18 -16.46
CA GLY A 37 35.38 -8.08 -15.84
C GLY A 37 34.80 -9.09 -14.84
N GLY A 38 33.47 -9.33 -14.86
CA GLY A 38 32.80 -10.32 -13.99
C GLY A 38 32.80 -9.98 -12.50
N ARG A 39 33.10 -8.74 -12.12
CA ARG A 39 33.10 -8.29 -10.72
C ARG A 39 31.80 -7.59 -10.36
N LEU A 40 31.20 -7.97 -9.23
CA LEU A 40 30.03 -7.30 -8.68
C LEU A 40 30.45 -5.94 -8.12
N THR A 41 29.83 -4.86 -8.64
CA THR A 41 29.98 -3.49 -8.10
C THR A 41 28.77 -3.12 -7.23
N PRO A 42 28.85 -2.08 -6.38
CA PRO A 42 27.69 -1.59 -5.63
C PRO A 42 26.52 -1.23 -6.54
N GLU A 43 26.77 -0.60 -7.69
CA GLU A 43 25.75 -0.22 -8.68
C GLU A 43 25.07 -1.46 -9.26
N ALA A 44 25.84 -2.48 -9.61
CA ALA A 44 25.30 -3.75 -10.11
C ALA A 44 24.44 -4.45 -9.05
N LEU A 45 24.85 -4.42 -7.77
CA LEU A 45 24.08 -4.97 -6.66
C LEU A 45 22.75 -4.24 -6.47
N TRP A 46 22.76 -2.90 -6.53
CA TRP A 46 21.53 -2.11 -6.39
C TRP A 46 20.58 -2.26 -7.58
N ALA A 47 21.10 -2.50 -8.76
CA ALA A 47 20.31 -2.70 -9.98
C ALA A 47 19.60 -4.06 -10.05
N MET A 48 19.98 -5.02 -9.19
CA MET A 48 19.31 -6.33 -9.14
C MET A 48 17.88 -6.19 -8.63
N GLY A 49 16.93 -6.86 -9.29
CA GLY A 49 15.55 -6.98 -8.81
C GLY A 49 15.48 -7.81 -7.53
N ARG A 50 14.70 -7.36 -6.57
CA ARG A 50 14.45 -8.04 -5.29
C ARG A 50 13.06 -8.66 -5.30
N ILE A 51 13.01 -9.98 -5.21
CA ILE A 51 11.74 -10.73 -5.12
C ILE A 51 11.30 -10.69 -3.65
N ASN A 52 10.08 -10.17 -3.40
CA ASN A 52 9.56 -10.01 -2.04
C ASN A 52 8.47 -11.03 -1.69
N SER A 53 7.66 -11.45 -2.65
CA SER A 53 6.62 -12.45 -2.45
C SER A 53 6.49 -13.35 -3.67
N VAL A 54 6.11 -14.60 -3.41
CA VAL A 54 5.88 -15.63 -4.44
C VAL A 54 4.64 -16.42 -4.02
N LEU A 55 3.58 -16.33 -4.82
CA LEU A 55 2.25 -16.84 -4.49
C LEU A 55 1.73 -17.72 -5.63
N PRO A 56 1.80 -19.05 -5.50
CA PRO A 56 1.20 -19.96 -6.49
C PRO A 56 -0.32 -19.94 -6.41
N ASN A 57 -0.97 -20.14 -7.55
CA ASN A 57 -2.39 -20.41 -7.67
C ASN A 57 -2.58 -21.74 -8.42
N GLU A 58 -2.88 -22.78 -7.68
CA GLU A 58 -3.06 -24.13 -8.23
C GLU A 58 -4.27 -24.24 -9.18
N GLN A 59 -5.32 -23.41 -8.96
CA GLN A 59 -6.54 -23.45 -9.78
C GLN A 59 -6.28 -22.96 -11.21
N THR A 60 -5.39 -21.98 -11.38
CA THR A 60 -5.07 -21.38 -12.68
C THR A 60 -3.72 -21.82 -13.23
N ASN A 61 -2.94 -22.58 -12.46
CA ASN A 61 -1.54 -22.91 -12.76
C ASN A 61 -0.72 -21.65 -13.07
N GLN A 62 -0.88 -20.63 -12.22
CA GLN A 62 -0.19 -19.35 -12.33
C GLN A 62 0.57 -19.04 -11.06
N LEU A 63 1.58 -18.20 -11.20
CA LEU A 63 2.40 -17.69 -10.12
C LEU A 63 2.29 -16.17 -10.11
N ALA A 64 1.85 -15.58 -8.98
CA ALA A 64 2.01 -14.16 -8.73
C ALA A 64 3.28 -13.94 -7.91
N TYR A 65 4.11 -12.97 -8.32
CA TYR A 65 5.28 -12.57 -7.53
C TYR A 65 5.51 -11.07 -7.64
N THR A 66 6.17 -10.52 -6.63
CA THR A 66 6.60 -9.12 -6.64
C THR A 66 8.09 -9.02 -6.85
N VAL A 67 8.49 -8.05 -7.67
CA VAL A 67 9.89 -7.69 -7.84
C VAL A 67 10.03 -6.17 -7.68
N SER A 68 10.96 -5.75 -6.82
CA SER A 68 11.25 -4.33 -6.60
C SER A 68 12.56 -3.97 -7.27
N TYR A 69 12.57 -2.85 -7.96
CA TYR A 69 13.76 -2.21 -8.50
C TYR A 69 14.00 -0.88 -7.79
N TYR A 70 15.25 -0.60 -7.48
CA TYR A 70 15.68 0.57 -6.75
C TYR A 70 16.50 1.49 -7.64
N SER A 71 16.27 2.80 -7.55
CA SER A 71 17.12 3.83 -8.13
C SER A 71 17.91 4.51 -7.02
N VAL A 72 19.23 4.39 -7.05
CA VAL A 72 20.13 5.09 -6.11
C VAL A 72 20.06 6.60 -6.34
N GLU A 73 20.00 7.04 -7.60
CA GLU A 73 19.92 8.45 -7.97
C GLU A 73 18.65 9.12 -7.43
N GLU A 74 17.49 8.46 -7.56
CA GLU A 74 16.21 9.00 -7.11
C GLU A 74 15.90 8.65 -5.65
N ASN A 75 16.74 7.83 -4.99
CA ASN A 75 16.58 7.32 -3.64
C ASN A 75 15.18 6.75 -3.36
N ARG A 76 14.65 5.95 -4.30
CA ARG A 76 13.35 5.31 -4.19
C ARG A 76 13.31 3.99 -4.95
N SER A 77 12.30 3.18 -4.65
CA SER A 77 12.03 1.93 -5.36
C SER A 77 10.63 1.93 -5.98
N THR A 78 10.41 0.98 -6.87
CA THR A 78 9.07 0.62 -7.36
C THR A 78 8.93 -0.88 -7.33
N SER A 79 7.84 -1.36 -6.74
CA SER A 79 7.45 -2.76 -6.73
C SER A 79 6.52 -3.06 -7.90
N TRP A 80 6.81 -4.15 -8.59
CA TRP A 80 6.04 -4.65 -9.71
C TRP A 80 5.45 -6.01 -9.35
N ILE A 81 4.16 -6.17 -9.54
CA ILE A 81 3.49 -7.47 -9.46
C ILE A 81 3.55 -8.09 -10.84
N ARG A 82 3.97 -9.33 -10.90
CA ARG A 82 4.06 -10.12 -12.14
C ARG A 82 3.24 -11.40 -12.02
N ILE A 83 2.52 -11.72 -13.07
CA ILE A 83 1.85 -13.01 -13.22
C ILE A 83 2.64 -13.80 -14.23
N ALA A 84 3.10 -14.96 -13.84
CA ALA A 84 3.78 -15.90 -14.70
C ALA A 84 3.01 -17.21 -14.79
N LYS A 85 3.22 -17.90 -15.91
CA LYS A 85 2.73 -19.25 -16.14
C LYS A 85 3.88 -20.08 -16.68
N GLU A 86 3.93 -21.33 -16.29
CA GLU A 86 4.88 -22.30 -16.83
C GLU A 86 4.52 -22.65 -18.27
N ASP A 87 5.51 -22.64 -19.15
CA ASP A 87 5.39 -23.11 -20.53
C ASP A 87 5.62 -24.62 -20.63
N THR A 88 5.56 -25.16 -21.84
CA THR A 88 5.73 -26.60 -22.11
C THR A 88 7.12 -27.15 -21.77
N ASP A 89 8.10 -26.27 -21.66
CA ASP A 89 9.50 -26.62 -21.41
C ASP A 89 9.89 -26.41 -19.92
N GLY A 90 8.90 -26.05 -19.07
CA GLY A 90 9.11 -25.83 -17.64
C GLY A 90 9.64 -24.44 -17.30
N HIS A 91 9.65 -23.50 -18.24
CA HIS A 91 10.09 -22.13 -17.97
C HIS A 91 8.92 -21.22 -17.60
N LEU A 92 9.14 -20.33 -16.62
CA LEU A 92 8.16 -19.33 -16.24
C LEU A 92 8.13 -18.16 -17.23
N GLN A 93 6.99 -17.97 -17.88
CA GLN A 93 6.73 -16.88 -18.81
C GLN A 93 5.83 -15.83 -18.17
N THR A 94 6.30 -14.59 -18.08
CA THR A 94 5.50 -13.47 -17.57
C THR A 94 4.36 -13.16 -18.54
N GLN A 95 3.14 -13.24 -18.05
CA GLN A 95 1.91 -12.98 -18.82
C GLN A 95 1.47 -11.51 -18.69
N SER A 96 1.66 -10.92 -17.53
CA SER A 96 1.30 -9.52 -17.25
C SER A 96 2.11 -8.97 -16.09
N GLU A 97 2.25 -7.62 -16.05
CA GLU A 97 2.88 -6.91 -14.97
C GLU A 97 2.24 -5.52 -14.74
N TRP A 98 2.27 -5.05 -13.51
CA TRP A 98 1.83 -3.70 -13.13
C TRP A 98 2.45 -3.26 -11.81
N VAL A 99 2.44 -1.94 -11.54
CA VAL A 99 2.93 -1.36 -10.29
C VAL A 99 1.97 -1.68 -9.15
N GLY A 100 2.50 -2.25 -8.08
CA GLY A 100 1.77 -2.61 -6.87
C GLY A 100 2.62 -3.48 -5.95
N TYR A 101 2.13 -3.73 -4.75
CA TYR A 101 2.78 -4.55 -3.73
C TYR A 101 1.75 -5.35 -2.93
N GLU A 102 2.20 -6.29 -2.14
CA GLU A 102 1.39 -7.20 -1.33
C GLU A 102 0.24 -7.87 -2.10
N PRO A 103 0.53 -8.61 -3.18
CA PRO A 103 -0.52 -9.33 -3.88
C PRO A 103 -1.10 -10.45 -3.02
N ALA A 104 -2.39 -10.72 -3.19
CA ALA A 104 -3.07 -11.89 -2.64
C ALA A 104 -4.07 -12.43 -3.67
N TRP A 105 -4.09 -13.74 -3.86
CA TRP A 105 -5.10 -14.36 -4.71
C TRP A 105 -6.48 -14.33 -4.06
N TRP A 106 -7.47 -13.98 -4.84
CA TRP A 106 -8.89 -14.09 -4.51
C TRP A 106 -9.61 -14.84 -5.63
N GLY A 107 -9.60 -16.16 -5.53
CA GLY A 107 -9.95 -17.02 -6.63
C GLY A 107 -9.00 -16.82 -7.81
N ASN A 108 -9.53 -16.41 -8.96
CA ASN A 108 -8.75 -16.13 -10.16
C ASN A 108 -8.33 -14.66 -10.32
N ASP A 109 -8.71 -13.82 -9.38
CA ASP A 109 -8.38 -12.39 -9.36
C ASP A 109 -7.28 -12.12 -8.33
N ILE A 110 -6.66 -10.93 -8.41
CA ILE A 110 -5.60 -10.53 -7.48
C ILE A 110 -5.98 -9.24 -6.78
N ALA A 111 -6.04 -9.30 -5.46
CA ALA A 111 -6.05 -8.14 -4.59
C ALA A 111 -4.62 -7.65 -4.39
N TYR A 112 -4.40 -6.33 -4.35
CA TYR A 112 -3.07 -5.75 -4.17
C TYR A 112 -3.14 -4.32 -3.67
N LEU A 113 -2.05 -3.84 -3.09
CA LEU A 113 -1.90 -2.46 -2.64
C LEU A 113 -1.17 -1.61 -3.68
N LYS A 114 -1.60 -0.35 -3.79
CA LYS A 114 -0.95 0.70 -4.57
C LYS A 114 -1.28 2.06 -3.98
N ALA A 115 -0.26 2.84 -3.63
CA ALA A 115 -0.40 4.19 -3.06
C ALA A 115 -1.42 4.25 -1.91
N GLY A 116 -1.28 3.36 -0.92
CA GLY A 116 -2.14 3.30 0.26
C GLY A 116 -3.59 2.87 0.00
N LYS A 117 -3.90 2.34 -1.18
CA LYS A 117 -5.25 1.87 -1.53
C LYS A 117 -5.23 0.41 -1.95
N LEU A 118 -6.31 -0.30 -1.62
CA LEU A 118 -6.51 -1.68 -2.06
C LEU A 118 -7.23 -1.71 -3.40
N TYR A 119 -6.69 -2.49 -4.31
CA TYR A 119 -7.24 -2.76 -5.63
C TYR A 119 -7.50 -4.25 -5.80
N LEU A 120 -8.51 -4.57 -6.55
CA LEU A 120 -8.75 -5.90 -7.11
C LEU A 120 -8.56 -5.83 -8.62
N LYS A 121 -7.61 -6.58 -9.15
CA LYS A 121 -7.46 -6.78 -10.60
C LYS A 121 -8.23 -8.02 -10.99
N ASP A 122 -9.28 -7.83 -11.79
CA ASP A 122 -10.10 -8.92 -12.30
C ASP A 122 -9.39 -9.64 -13.47
N ASN A 123 -9.93 -10.80 -13.86
CA ASN A 123 -9.40 -11.61 -14.96
C ASN A 123 -9.45 -10.93 -16.34
N LYS A 124 -10.10 -9.74 -16.45
CA LYS A 124 -10.11 -8.87 -17.64
C LYS A 124 -9.10 -7.73 -17.53
N ALA A 125 -8.18 -7.82 -16.58
CA ALA A 125 -7.14 -6.82 -16.29
C ALA A 125 -7.67 -5.44 -15.87
N LYS A 126 -8.93 -5.35 -15.40
CA LYS A 126 -9.53 -4.13 -14.89
C LYS A 126 -9.22 -3.98 -13.40
N ASP A 127 -8.77 -2.80 -13.00
CA ASP A 127 -8.57 -2.44 -11.60
C ASP A 127 -9.86 -1.90 -10.98
N ILE A 128 -10.25 -2.47 -9.84
CA ILE A 128 -11.40 -2.06 -9.03
C ILE A 128 -10.84 -1.60 -7.70
N CYS A 129 -10.93 -0.30 -7.40
CA CYS A 129 -10.48 0.27 -6.13
C CYS A 129 -11.51 0.02 -5.03
N LEU A 130 -11.03 -0.39 -3.85
CA LEU A 130 -11.85 -0.51 -2.64
C LEU A 130 -12.48 0.84 -2.26
N LYS A 131 -13.74 0.80 -1.86
CA LYS A 131 -14.51 1.94 -1.34
C LYS A 131 -14.96 1.68 0.10
N GLY A 132 -15.29 2.73 0.84
CA GLY A 132 -15.84 2.64 2.19
C GLY A 132 -14.79 2.59 3.32
N PHE A 133 -13.50 2.76 2.99
CA PHE A 133 -12.43 2.94 3.96
C PHE A 133 -11.66 4.23 3.66
N ASP A 134 -11.53 5.12 4.64
CA ASP A 134 -11.04 6.48 4.47
C ASP A 134 -9.55 6.66 4.77
N LYS A 135 -8.93 5.65 5.40
CA LYS A 135 -7.50 5.66 5.74
C LYS A 135 -6.65 5.05 4.61
N ASP A 136 -5.36 5.33 4.65
CA ASP A 136 -4.40 4.58 3.85
C ASP A 136 -4.20 3.18 4.44
N ILE A 137 -4.04 2.20 3.56
CA ILE A 137 -3.97 0.78 3.89
C ILE A 137 -2.52 0.35 3.77
N ASP A 138 -1.95 -0.12 4.88
CA ASP A 138 -0.57 -0.61 4.96
C ASP A 138 -0.49 -2.12 4.72
N GLY A 139 -1.58 -2.85 4.94
CA GLY A 139 -1.65 -4.29 4.75
C GLY A 139 -3.10 -4.77 4.76
N PHE A 140 -3.35 -5.99 4.33
CA PHE A 140 -4.68 -6.60 4.37
C PHE A 140 -4.64 -8.12 4.45
N LEU A 141 -5.74 -8.71 4.95
CA LEU A 141 -5.99 -10.15 4.99
C LEU A 141 -7.42 -10.40 4.53
N LEU A 142 -7.59 -11.22 3.50
CA LEU A 142 -8.90 -11.65 3.01
C LEU A 142 -9.39 -12.86 3.80
N SER A 143 -10.68 -12.88 4.14
CA SER A 143 -11.30 -14.09 4.69
C SER A 143 -11.36 -15.18 3.61
N PRO A 144 -11.27 -16.47 3.97
CA PRO A 144 -11.40 -17.56 3.00
C PRO A 144 -12.76 -17.56 2.27
N LEU A 145 -13.80 -17.02 2.89
CA LEU A 145 -15.14 -16.91 2.30
C LEU A 145 -15.30 -15.66 1.42
N GLY A 146 -14.36 -14.70 1.49
CA GLY A 146 -14.40 -13.47 0.72
C GLY A 146 -15.49 -12.47 1.15
N ASP A 147 -16.07 -12.64 2.33
CA ASP A 147 -17.14 -11.81 2.91
C ASP A 147 -16.62 -10.79 3.91
N LYS A 148 -15.39 -10.96 4.38
CA LYS A 148 -14.73 -10.08 5.34
C LYS A 148 -13.28 -9.81 4.93
N ILE A 149 -12.77 -8.72 5.45
CA ILE A 149 -11.37 -8.32 5.27
C ILE A 149 -10.86 -7.69 6.56
N ILE A 150 -9.60 -7.94 6.88
CA ILE A 150 -8.85 -7.13 7.84
C ILE A 150 -8.00 -6.15 7.04
N LEU A 151 -8.12 -4.87 7.37
CA LEU A 151 -7.29 -3.80 6.82
C LEU A 151 -6.37 -3.29 7.93
N ILE A 152 -5.09 -3.15 7.64
CA ILE A 152 -4.13 -2.54 8.55
C ILE A 152 -3.97 -1.08 8.15
N ALA A 153 -4.15 -0.17 9.12
CA ALA A 153 -4.01 1.27 8.89
C ALA A 153 -3.46 1.97 10.11
N GLN A 154 -2.80 3.10 9.90
CA GLN A 154 -2.23 3.90 10.98
C GLN A 154 -3.32 4.63 11.76
N VAL A 155 -3.25 4.51 13.08
CA VAL A 155 -4.10 5.22 14.04
C VAL A 155 -3.22 6.07 14.94
N LYS A 156 -3.61 7.32 15.17
CA LYS A 156 -2.88 8.21 16.08
C LYS A 156 -3.12 7.78 17.52
N THR A 157 -2.07 7.30 18.18
CA THR A 157 -2.10 6.77 19.55
C THR A 157 -1.41 7.71 20.55
N ILE A 158 -0.59 8.65 20.07
CA ILE A 158 0.13 9.62 20.91
C ILE A 158 -0.28 11.02 20.49
N ALA A 159 -0.78 11.82 21.44
CA ALA A 159 -1.12 13.20 21.20
C ALA A 159 0.14 14.03 20.93
N SER A 160 0.17 14.76 19.82
CA SER A 160 1.22 15.73 19.51
C SER A 160 1.17 16.95 20.44
N THR A 161 2.20 17.78 20.42
CA THR A 161 2.18 19.06 21.12
C THR A 161 1.07 19.97 20.60
N ALA A 162 0.82 19.98 19.30
CA ALA A 162 -0.28 20.75 18.71
C ALA A 162 -1.67 20.25 19.16
N ASP A 163 -1.84 18.95 19.44
CA ASP A 163 -3.10 18.44 20.00
C ASP A 163 -3.30 18.86 21.45
N LYS A 164 -2.20 18.88 22.24
CA LYS A 164 -2.23 19.30 23.65
C LYS A 164 -2.35 20.81 23.81
N HIS A 165 -1.82 21.57 22.85
CA HIS A 165 -1.76 23.03 22.83
C HIS A 165 -2.26 23.58 21.48
N PRO A 166 -3.57 23.55 21.22
CA PRO A 166 -4.14 24.01 19.95
C PRO A 166 -3.95 25.50 19.69
N ASP A 167 -3.63 26.28 20.73
CA ASP A 167 -3.24 27.68 20.65
C ASP A 167 -1.82 27.90 20.11
N LEU A 168 -1.01 26.85 20.04
CA LEU A 168 0.37 26.85 19.55
C LEU A 168 0.57 25.93 18.34
N PRO A 169 -0.13 26.15 17.21
CA PRO A 169 -0.17 25.20 16.10
C PRO A 169 1.19 25.00 15.39
N LEU A 170 2.13 25.92 15.58
CA LEU A 170 3.48 25.85 15.02
C LEU A 170 4.53 25.30 16.00
N ALA A 171 4.12 24.89 17.20
CA ALA A 171 5.04 24.31 18.17
C ALA A 171 5.55 22.95 17.70
N SER A 172 6.86 22.81 17.57
CA SER A 172 7.55 21.57 17.14
C SER A 172 8.18 20.81 18.32
N GLY A 173 8.16 21.39 19.52
CA GLY A 173 8.63 20.73 20.75
C GLY A 173 7.75 19.53 21.11
N ARG A 174 8.32 18.55 21.80
CA ARG A 174 7.60 17.36 22.31
C ARG A 174 7.67 17.34 23.82
N VAL A 175 6.52 17.14 24.46
CA VAL A 175 6.43 16.87 25.89
C VAL A 175 6.26 15.37 26.05
N VAL A 176 7.22 14.72 26.68
CA VAL A 176 7.28 13.27 26.82
C VAL A 176 7.22 12.95 28.31
N ASP A 177 6.17 12.26 28.73
CA ASP A 177 6.00 11.81 30.10
C ASP A 177 6.69 10.47 30.36
N ASP A 178 6.87 9.66 29.30
CA ASP A 178 7.58 8.39 29.31
C ASP A 178 8.41 8.28 28.05
N LEU A 179 9.74 8.15 28.22
CA LEU A 179 10.67 7.85 27.15
C LEU A 179 10.65 6.36 26.85
N MET A 180 9.53 5.88 26.30
CA MET A 180 9.50 4.54 25.76
C MET A 180 10.53 4.44 24.64
N TYR A 181 11.40 3.44 24.71
CA TYR A 181 12.37 3.15 23.65
C TYR A 181 11.62 2.89 22.36
N LYS A 182 11.61 3.89 21.49
CA LYS A 182 11.05 3.78 20.16
C LYS A 182 12.09 3.13 19.24
N HIS A 183 11.62 2.32 18.33
CA HIS A 183 12.47 1.59 17.40
C HIS A 183 13.25 2.57 16.52
N TRP A 184 14.58 2.46 16.51
CA TRP A 184 15.52 3.23 15.72
C TRP A 184 15.52 4.74 16.05
N ASP A 185 15.50 5.58 15.02
CA ASP A 185 15.72 7.02 15.07
C ASP A 185 14.45 7.84 14.74
N GLU A 186 13.32 7.18 14.53
CA GLU A 186 12.06 7.84 14.17
C GLU A 186 11.11 7.97 15.37
N TRP A 187 10.54 9.16 15.49
CA TRP A 187 9.41 9.39 16.38
C TRP A 187 8.10 9.12 15.66
N THR A 188 7.33 8.17 16.13
CA THR A 188 6.02 7.84 15.58
C THR A 188 4.91 8.22 16.56
N GLU A 189 3.88 8.91 16.09
CA GLU A 189 2.67 9.25 16.85
C GLU A 189 1.52 8.29 16.51
N THR A 190 1.75 7.38 15.59
CA THR A 190 0.77 6.41 15.10
C THR A 190 1.20 4.99 15.37
N ALA A 191 0.22 4.10 15.47
CA ALA A 191 0.41 2.67 15.52
C ALA A 191 -0.45 1.97 14.47
N PRO A 192 0.00 0.86 13.85
CA PRO A 192 -0.80 0.09 12.91
C PRO A 192 -1.89 -0.69 13.66
N HIS A 193 -3.15 -0.39 13.38
CA HIS A 193 -4.31 -1.08 13.93
C HIS A 193 -4.97 -1.97 12.86
N PRO A 194 -5.46 -3.16 13.22
CA PRO A 194 -6.26 -4.01 12.35
C PRO A 194 -7.74 -3.64 12.43
N PHE A 195 -8.34 -3.36 11.29
CA PHE A 195 -9.77 -3.07 11.14
C PHE A 195 -10.47 -4.27 10.51
N LEU A 196 -11.40 -4.90 11.23
CA LEU A 196 -12.26 -5.93 10.67
C LEU A 196 -13.45 -5.27 9.98
N CYS A 197 -13.60 -5.52 8.68
CA CYS A 197 -14.67 -4.95 7.86
C CYS A 197 -15.48 -6.03 7.18
N ASP A 198 -16.78 -5.79 6.97
CA ASP A 198 -17.59 -6.54 6.03
C ASP A 198 -17.17 -6.18 4.60
N LEU A 199 -16.98 -7.17 3.75
CA LEU A 199 -16.53 -7.00 2.38
C LEU A 199 -17.60 -7.41 1.39
N LYS A 200 -17.91 -6.53 0.43
CA LYS A 200 -18.84 -6.82 -0.67
C LYS A 200 -18.16 -6.64 -2.01
N ARG A 201 -18.36 -7.63 -2.88
CA ARG A 201 -17.94 -7.59 -4.27
C ARG A 201 -19.15 -7.80 -5.17
N GLU A 202 -19.54 -6.77 -5.91
CA GLU A 202 -20.66 -6.80 -6.84
C GLU A 202 -20.27 -6.12 -8.15
N LYS A 203 -20.54 -6.78 -9.31
CA LYS A 203 -20.48 -6.24 -10.68
C LYS A 203 -19.53 -5.05 -10.91
N GLY A 204 -18.24 -5.22 -10.59
CA GLY A 204 -17.22 -4.17 -10.81
C GLY A 204 -17.13 -3.15 -9.68
N LYS A 205 -17.68 -3.43 -8.51
CA LYS A 205 -17.52 -2.66 -7.27
C LYS A 205 -16.90 -3.52 -6.20
N LEU A 206 -16.06 -2.91 -5.38
CA LEU A 206 -15.45 -3.49 -4.20
C LEU A 206 -15.64 -2.50 -3.06
N GLU A 207 -16.40 -2.89 -2.04
CA GLU A 207 -16.80 -1.98 -0.97
C GLU A 207 -16.67 -2.66 0.39
N VAL A 208 -16.26 -1.90 1.41
CA VAL A 208 -16.30 -2.32 2.80
C VAL A 208 -17.30 -1.49 3.59
N SER A 209 -17.84 -2.11 4.63
CA SER A 209 -18.73 -1.48 5.60
C SER A 209 -18.50 -2.08 6.99
N ASN A 210 -19.11 -1.47 8.02
CA ASN A 210 -19.03 -1.95 9.40
C ASN A 210 -17.60 -2.24 9.86
N CYS A 211 -16.66 -1.33 9.50
CA CYS A 211 -15.27 -1.47 9.90
C CYS A 211 -15.12 -1.18 11.39
N ILE A 212 -14.58 -2.13 12.12
CA ILE A 212 -14.34 -2.07 13.56
C ILE A 212 -12.84 -2.13 13.79
N ASP A 213 -12.29 -1.14 14.48
CA ASP A 213 -10.92 -1.18 15.00
C ASP A 213 -10.84 -2.22 16.12
N LEU A 214 -10.05 -3.26 15.91
CA LEU A 214 -9.94 -4.37 16.85
C LEU A 214 -9.09 -4.03 18.10
N LEU A 215 -8.30 -2.97 18.04
CA LEU A 215 -7.52 -2.47 19.18
C LEU A 215 -8.20 -1.27 19.87
N GLY A 216 -9.15 -0.61 19.18
CA GLY A 216 -9.93 0.51 19.74
C GLY A 216 -9.03 1.66 20.21
N ASP A 217 -9.32 2.19 21.40
CA ASP A 217 -8.58 3.31 21.99
C ASP A 217 -7.29 2.90 22.71
N THR A 218 -6.80 1.68 22.48
CA THR A 218 -5.55 1.23 23.09
C THR A 218 -4.33 1.82 22.38
N PRO A 219 -3.21 2.04 23.09
CA PRO A 219 -1.97 2.50 22.47
C PRO A 219 -1.16 1.34 21.82
N TYR A 220 -1.73 0.14 21.77
CA TYR A 220 -1.04 -1.03 21.25
C TYR A 220 -1.01 -1.00 19.73
N GLU A 221 -0.02 -1.64 19.18
CA GLU A 221 0.10 -1.88 17.75
C GLU A 221 -0.29 -3.31 17.39
N SER A 222 -0.69 -3.52 16.16
CA SER A 222 -0.89 -4.86 15.60
C SER A 222 0.36 -5.69 15.78
N PRO A 223 0.25 -6.98 16.16
CA PRO A 223 1.42 -7.85 16.25
C PRO A 223 2.21 -7.82 14.95
N MET A 224 3.48 -7.45 15.06
CA MET A 224 4.38 -7.47 13.90
C MET A 224 4.63 -8.93 13.50
N LYS A 225 4.74 -9.15 12.18
CA LYS A 225 5.27 -10.43 11.73
C LYS A 225 6.65 -10.63 12.35
N PRO A 226 6.95 -11.75 12.96
CA PRO A 226 8.33 -12.04 13.38
C PRO A 226 9.21 -11.94 12.12
N PHE A 227 10.38 -11.35 12.31
CA PHE A 227 11.35 -11.05 11.25
C PHE A 227 11.57 -12.20 10.29
#